data_a4f66f87bb10b6012353494c2d9968a4
#
_entry.id   a4f66f87bb10b6012353494c2d9968a4
#
_cell.length_a   1.000
_cell.length_b   1.000
_cell.length_c   1.000
_cell.angle_alpha   90.00
_cell.angle_beta   90.00
_cell.angle_gamma   90.00
#
_symmetry.space_group_name_H-M   'P 1'
#
loop_
_entity.id
_entity.type
_entity.pdbx_description
1 polymer ?
#
loop_
_entity_poly.entity_id
_entity_poly.type
_entity_poly.pdbx_seq_one_letter_code
_entity_poly.pdbx_strand_id
1 'polypeptide(L)'
;MRIPRMSVFKQQKVEDIYEIADELGSGQFAIVKRCREKRTGVDYAAKFIKKRQSRASRRGVTREEIEREVNILQDIQHPNIITLQDVYENKTDVVLILELVSGGELFDFLAQKESLSEEEATRFIKQILEGVNYLHTLKIAHFDLKPENIMLLDKTIPVPHIKLIDFGLAHKIEDGVEFKNIFGTPEFVAPEIVNYEPLGLAVDMWSIGVITYILLSGASPFLGENKQETLSNITAVNYEFDEEFFSHTSELAKDFIRKLLLKDTRNRLTIQEAVSHPWITTLQSKEETKVHDTKRTAMRKLKAKRLKEYTMKSHSSMPPNNTYVNFERFAQVIEDLSSAESGFSVLAGSNDSLQEDVEALISIYNDKETWYKEENENIRHELSQLRYECRKVESMKKTLHQDIFSVGSSLGNLCGKYSDLQSRYDTLSQEIAEDVKSIQDLVDGFHGGDAGYRGSNFASVFNRDLNESLMDLLNRSHSEDLLEGLNLRITDFRI
;
A
#
# COMPACT_ATOMS: atom_id res chain seq x y z
N MET A 1 -17.69 -38.53 -20.58
CA MET A 1 -16.98 -38.17 -21.83
C MET A 1 -16.71 -36.67 -21.73
N ARG A 2 -15.48 -36.24 -21.42
CA ARG A 2 -15.11 -34.81 -21.45
C ARG A 2 -14.94 -34.43 -22.93
N ILE A 3 -15.71 -33.47 -23.39
CA ILE A 3 -15.52 -32.84 -24.71
C ILE A 3 -14.11 -32.24 -24.71
N PRO A 4 -13.27 -32.49 -25.73
CA PRO A 4 -11.95 -31.87 -25.79
C PRO A 4 -12.14 -30.34 -25.81
N ARG A 5 -11.61 -29.64 -24.80
CA ARG A 5 -11.57 -28.16 -24.82
C ARG A 5 -10.79 -27.76 -26.08
N MET A 6 -11.46 -27.09 -27.05
CA MET A 6 -10.78 -26.42 -28.15
C MET A 6 -9.67 -25.54 -27.59
N SER A 7 -8.57 -25.44 -28.35
CA SER A 7 -7.40 -24.64 -27.91
C SER A 7 -7.85 -23.21 -27.58
N VAL A 8 -7.82 -22.91 -26.29
CA VAL A 8 -8.21 -21.62 -25.72
C VAL A 8 -7.32 -20.50 -26.24
N PHE A 9 -6.08 -20.84 -26.59
CA PHE A 9 -5.03 -19.91 -27.00
C PHE A 9 -5.16 -19.60 -28.49
N LYS A 10 -5.68 -18.40 -28.80
CA LYS A 10 -5.83 -17.91 -30.17
C LYS A 10 -4.46 -17.55 -30.74
N GLN A 11 -4.13 -18.09 -31.93
CA GLN A 11 -2.81 -17.89 -32.58
C GLN A 11 -2.77 -16.64 -33.46
N GLN A 12 -3.90 -15.96 -33.69
CA GLN A 12 -3.95 -14.68 -34.39
C GLN A 12 -3.32 -13.56 -33.54
N LYS A 13 -2.89 -12.50 -34.21
CA LYS A 13 -2.32 -11.36 -33.48
C LYS A 13 -3.40 -10.66 -32.66
N VAL A 14 -3.10 -10.33 -31.42
CA VAL A 14 -4.02 -9.60 -30.54
C VAL A 14 -4.36 -8.23 -31.14
N GLU A 15 -3.39 -7.61 -31.84
CA GLU A 15 -3.54 -6.30 -32.48
C GLU A 15 -4.53 -6.31 -33.65
N ASP A 16 -4.90 -7.48 -34.21
CA ASP A 16 -5.92 -7.57 -35.23
C ASP A 16 -7.31 -7.26 -34.64
N ILE A 17 -7.55 -7.62 -33.39
CA ILE A 17 -8.85 -7.50 -32.72
C ILE A 17 -8.87 -6.32 -31.73
N TYR A 18 -7.76 -6.06 -31.04
CA TYR A 18 -7.65 -5.02 -30.03
C TYR A 18 -6.65 -3.94 -30.46
N GLU A 19 -6.98 -2.69 -30.17
CA GLU A 19 -6.04 -1.57 -30.22
C GLU A 19 -5.35 -1.49 -28.86
N ILE A 20 -4.03 -1.68 -28.84
CA ILE A 20 -3.23 -1.63 -27.61
C ILE A 20 -2.87 -0.16 -27.33
N ALA A 21 -3.09 0.27 -26.09
CA ALA A 21 -2.89 1.63 -25.63
C ALA A 21 -1.88 1.68 -24.48
N ASP A 22 -2.08 2.59 -23.50
CA ASP A 22 -1.17 2.92 -22.42
C ASP A 22 -0.89 1.72 -21.50
N GLU A 23 0.32 1.71 -20.93
CA GLU A 23 0.70 0.77 -19.88
C GLU A 23 -0.04 1.13 -18.57
N LEU A 24 -0.68 0.12 -17.98
CA LEU A 24 -1.40 0.24 -16.70
C LEU A 24 -0.54 -0.20 -15.53
N GLY A 25 0.42 -1.11 -15.77
CA GLY A 25 1.33 -1.62 -14.77
C GLY A 25 2.27 -2.66 -15.33
N SER A 26 3.35 -2.92 -14.62
CA SER A 26 4.34 -3.93 -14.98
C SER A 26 4.78 -4.74 -13.76
N GLY A 27 4.92 -6.05 -13.95
CA GLY A 27 5.46 -7.00 -12.99
C GLY A 27 6.72 -7.66 -13.52
N GLN A 28 7.24 -8.64 -12.78
CA GLN A 28 8.51 -9.30 -13.11
C GLN A 28 8.50 -9.95 -14.50
N PHE A 29 7.41 -10.60 -14.90
CA PHE A 29 7.29 -11.35 -16.16
C PHE A 29 6.05 -10.97 -16.96
N ALA A 30 5.32 -9.94 -16.55
CA ALA A 30 4.12 -9.49 -17.22
C ALA A 30 4.05 -7.97 -17.30
N ILE A 31 3.48 -7.47 -18.39
CA ILE A 31 3.14 -6.05 -18.57
C ILE A 31 1.65 -5.98 -18.86
N VAL A 32 0.95 -5.12 -18.14
CA VAL A 32 -0.48 -4.89 -18.34
C VAL A 32 -0.69 -3.58 -19.08
N LYS A 33 -1.43 -3.62 -20.19
CA LYS A 33 -1.74 -2.45 -21.01
C LYS A 33 -3.25 -2.31 -21.17
N ARG A 34 -3.73 -1.09 -21.28
CA ARG A 34 -5.10 -0.86 -21.75
C ARG A 34 -5.21 -1.30 -23.20
N CYS A 35 -6.32 -1.91 -23.53
CA CYS A 35 -6.64 -2.21 -24.91
C CYS A 35 -8.13 -1.98 -25.18
N ARG A 36 -8.48 -1.69 -26.45
CA ARG A 36 -9.85 -1.46 -26.88
C ARG A 36 -10.22 -2.46 -27.95
N GLU A 37 -11.32 -3.17 -27.77
CA GLU A 37 -11.85 -4.04 -28.83
C GLU A 37 -12.34 -3.19 -30.00
N LYS A 38 -11.74 -3.38 -31.17
CA LYS A 38 -12.02 -2.56 -32.37
C LYS A 38 -13.47 -2.64 -32.84
N ARG A 39 -14.11 -3.79 -32.62
CA ARG A 39 -15.50 -4.03 -33.09
C ARG A 39 -16.53 -3.36 -32.19
N THR A 40 -16.36 -3.42 -30.86
CA THR A 40 -17.36 -2.95 -29.89
C THR A 40 -17.00 -1.60 -29.28
N GLY A 41 -15.73 -1.19 -29.36
CA GLY A 41 -15.22 -0.01 -28.69
C GLY A 41 -15.06 -0.15 -27.16
N VAL A 42 -15.23 -1.36 -26.61
CA VAL A 42 -15.12 -1.63 -25.19
C VAL A 42 -13.66 -1.72 -24.80
N ASP A 43 -13.31 -1.11 -23.66
CA ASP A 43 -11.96 -1.13 -23.10
C ASP A 43 -11.76 -2.35 -22.19
N TYR A 44 -10.56 -2.95 -22.27
CA TYR A 44 -10.10 -4.09 -21.50
C TYR A 44 -8.65 -3.86 -21.00
N ALA A 45 -8.16 -4.77 -20.17
CA ALA A 45 -6.76 -4.85 -19.78
C ALA A 45 -6.10 -6.05 -20.49
N ALA A 46 -4.99 -5.83 -21.18
CA ALA A 46 -4.19 -6.87 -21.83
C ALA A 46 -2.95 -7.18 -20.99
N LYS A 47 -2.90 -8.35 -20.33
CA LYS A 47 -1.76 -8.84 -19.56
C LYS A 47 -0.85 -9.66 -20.48
N PHE A 48 0.30 -9.10 -20.86
CA PHE A 48 1.33 -9.74 -21.66
C PHE A 48 2.26 -10.54 -20.74
N ILE A 49 2.15 -11.85 -20.73
CA ILE A 49 2.97 -12.76 -19.91
C ILE A 49 4.09 -13.31 -20.80
N LYS A 50 5.33 -13.03 -20.42
CA LYS A 50 6.52 -13.50 -21.12
C LYS A 50 6.74 -14.99 -20.88
N LYS A 51 6.75 -15.78 -21.97
CA LYS A 51 6.98 -17.22 -21.90
C LYS A 51 8.46 -17.53 -21.64
N ARG A 52 8.71 -18.53 -20.80
CA ARG A 52 10.05 -19.11 -20.63
C ARG A 52 10.47 -19.80 -21.94
N GLN A 53 11.58 -19.35 -22.53
CA GLN A 53 12.01 -19.81 -23.86
C GLN A 53 12.76 -21.15 -23.85
N SER A 54 13.36 -21.56 -22.74
CA SER A 54 14.03 -22.84 -22.57
C SER A 54 13.99 -23.27 -21.09
N ARG A 55 14.17 -24.57 -20.84
CA ARG A 55 14.29 -25.09 -19.47
C ARG A 55 15.47 -24.50 -18.68
N ALA A 56 16.54 -24.13 -19.36
CA ALA A 56 17.72 -23.49 -18.78
C ALA A 56 17.48 -21.99 -18.50
N SER A 57 16.53 -21.36 -19.16
CA SER A 57 16.22 -19.93 -18.95
C SER A 57 15.37 -19.75 -17.69
N ARG A 58 15.81 -18.87 -16.81
CA ARG A 58 15.02 -18.43 -15.66
C ARG A 58 14.19 -17.16 -15.93
N ARG A 59 14.19 -16.67 -17.18
CA ARG A 59 13.45 -15.49 -17.59
C ARG A 59 12.14 -15.92 -18.23
N GLY A 60 11.01 -15.52 -17.61
CA GLY A 60 9.68 -15.81 -18.09
C GLY A 60 8.95 -16.91 -17.29
N VAL A 61 7.66 -17.05 -17.52
CA VAL A 61 6.74 -17.98 -16.86
C VAL A 61 6.67 -19.27 -17.65
N THR A 62 6.60 -20.41 -16.98
CA THR A 62 6.48 -21.71 -17.65
C THR A 62 5.13 -21.87 -18.34
N ARG A 63 5.07 -22.76 -19.29
CA ARG A 63 3.82 -23.05 -20.01
C ARG A 63 2.75 -23.59 -19.06
N GLU A 64 3.14 -24.45 -18.16
CA GLU A 64 2.28 -25.08 -17.18
C GLU A 64 1.66 -24.05 -16.21
N GLU A 65 2.44 -23.07 -15.75
CA GLU A 65 1.96 -21.99 -14.89
C GLU A 65 0.96 -21.09 -15.63
N ILE A 66 1.23 -20.73 -16.88
CA ILE A 66 0.33 -19.93 -17.68
C ILE A 66 -0.98 -20.68 -17.95
N GLU A 67 -0.92 -21.98 -18.32
CA GLU A 67 -2.10 -22.81 -18.52
C GLU A 67 -2.93 -22.96 -17.26
N ARG A 68 -2.29 -23.06 -16.08
CA ARG A 68 -2.98 -23.11 -14.80
C ARG A 68 -3.75 -21.81 -14.53
N GLU A 69 -3.12 -20.64 -14.69
CA GLU A 69 -3.76 -19.34 -14.52
C GLU A 69 -4.95 -19.21 -15.47
N VAL A 70 -4.77 -19.51 -16.75
CA VAL A 70 -5.83 -19.44 -17.77
C VAL A 70 -6.99 -20.39 -17.45
N ASN A 71 -6.69 -21.65 -17.08
CA ASN A 71 -7.72 -22.63 -16.75
C ASN A 71 -8.54 -22.21 -15.53
N ILE A 72 -7.90 -21.66 -14.50
CA ILE A 72 -8.59 -21.14 -13.32
C ILE A 72 -9.50 -19.97 -13.72
N LEU A 73 -8.96 -18.97 -14.41
CA LEU A 73 -9.71 -17.78 -14.82
C LEU A 73 -10.90 -18.11 -15.73
N GLN A 74 -10.83 -19.19 -16.52
CA GLN A 74 -11.94 -19.65 -17.37
C GLN A 74 -13.05 -20.36 -16.59
N ASP A 75 -12.69 -21.00 -15.48
CA ASP A 75 -13.64 -21.77 -14.67
C ASP A 75 -14.36 -20.89 -13.64
N ILE A 76 -13.95 -19.61 -13.46
CA ILE A 76 -14.48 -18.71 -12.43
C ILE A 76 -15.23 -17.54 -13.05
N GLN A 77 -16.35 -17.18 -12.41
CA GLN A 77 -17.11 -15.97 -12.71
C GLN A 77 -17.82 -15.46 -11.45
N HIS A 78 -17.38 -14.32 -10.93
CA HIS A 78 -17.94 -13.73 -9.72
C HIS A 78 -17.82 -12.20 -9.74
N PRO A 79 -18.78 -11.43 -9.16
CA PRO A 79 -18.72 -9.96 -9.17
C PRO A 79 -17.44 -9.39 -8.55
N ASN A 80 -16.87 -10.05 -7.53
CA ASN A 80 -15.66 -9.60 -6.85
C ASN A 80 -14.37 -10.25 -7.37
N ILE A 81 -14.39 -10.86 -8.55
CA ILE A 81 -13.22 -11.49 -9.19
C ILE A 81 -13.09 -10.96 -10.61
N ILE A 82 -11.84 -10.77 -11.05
CA ILE A 82 -11.53 -10.35 -12.43
C ILE A 82 -12.06 -11.36 -13.44
N THR A 83 -12.62 -10.87 -14.54
CA THR A 83 -13.14 -11.72 -15.61
C THR A 83 -12.15 -11.83 -16.76
N LEU A 84 -11.87 -13.06 -17.21
CA LEU A 84 -11.11 -13.34 -18.43
C LEU A 84 -12.04 -13.29 -19.63
N GLN A 85 -11.71 -12.43 -20.60
CA GLN A 85 -12.47 -12.28 -21.85
C GLN A 85 -11.89 -13.14 -22.97
N ASP A 86 -10.57 -13.13 -23.15
CA ASP A 86 -9.92 -13.76 -24.28
C ASP A 86 -8.46 -14.15 -23.95
N VAL A 87 -7.88 -15.09 -24.72
CA VAL A 87 -6.47 -15.48 -24.60
C VAL A 87 -5.84 -15.58 -25.98
N TYR A 88 -4.72 -14.90 -26.15
CA TYR A 88 -3.89 -14.90 -27.35
C TYR A 88 -2.51 -15.44 -27.05
N GLU A 89 -1.89 -16.08 -28.03
CA GLU A 89 -0.54 -16.60 -27.91
C GLU A 89 0.29 -16.26 -29.14
N ASN A 90 1.47 -15.73 -28.94
CA ASN A 90 2.50 -15.55 -29.96
C ASN A 90 3.77 -16.36 -29.59
N LYS A 91 4.88 -16.14 -30.30
CA LYS A 91 6.15 -16.87 -30.04
C LYS A 91 6.73 -16.58 -28.65
N THR A 92 6.62 -15.36 -28.15
CA THR A 92 7.29 -14.87 -26.96
C THR A 92 6.37 -14.73 -25.75
N ASP A 93 5.09 -14.46 -25.99
CA ASP A 93 4.15 -14.08 -24.95
C ASP A 93 2.82 -14.83 -25.07
N VAL A 94 2.13 -14.94 -23.94
CA VAL A 94 0.70 -15.18 -23.86
C VAL A 94 0.04 -13.89 -23.41
N VAL A 95 -1.05 -13.50 -24.07
CA VAL A 95 -1.78 -12.27 -23.76
C VAL A 95 -3.17 -12.63 -23.26
N LEU A 96 -3.44 -12.30 -22.00
CA LEU A 96 -4.77 -12.43 -21.41
C LEU A 96 -5.52 -11.10 -21.57
N ILE A 97 -6.69 -11.16 -22.15
CA ILE A 97 -7.62 -10.01 -22.20
C ILE A 97 -8.55 -10.14 -21.00
N LEU A 98 -8.43 -9.20 -20.09
CA LEU A 98 -9.13 -9.17 -18.83
C LEU A 98 -10.08 -7.98 -18.78
N GLU A 99 -11.09 -8.07 -17.92
CA GLU A 99 -11.93 -6.94 -17.54
C GLU A 99 -11.05 -5.75 -17.11
N LEU A 100 -11.39 -4.55 -17.58
CA LEU A 100 -10.67 -3.34 -17.16
C LEU A 100 -11.16 -2.88 -15.78
N VAL A 101 -10.26 -2.91 -14.80
CA VAL A 101 -10.51 -2.43 -13.44
C VAL A 101 -9.77 -1.10 -13.27
N SER A 102 -10.50 0.02 -13.33
CA SER A 102 -9.92 1.37 -13.46
C SER A 102 -9.99 2.22 -12.20
N GLY A 103 -10.57 1.70 -11.12
CA GLY A 103 -10.74 2.46 -9.86
C GLY A 103 -9.47 2.58 -9.01
N GLY A 104 -8.37 1.90 -9.38
CA GLY A 104 -7.12 1.85 -8.61
C GLY A 104 -7.17 0.86 -7.46
N GLU A 105 -6.12 0.81 -6.67
CA GLU A 105 -6.00 -0.08 -5.51
C GLU A 105 -6.92 0.34 -4.37
N LEU A 106 -7.50 -0.65 -3.66
CA LEU A 106 -8.37 -0.40 -2.51
C LEU A 106 -7.66 0.40 -1.42
N PHE A 107 -6.42 0.04 -1.12
CA PHE A 107 -5.68 0.69 -0.03
C PHE A 107 -5.34 2.14 -0.35
N ASP A 108 -4.98 2.45 -1.59
CA ASP A 108 -4.77 3.83 -2.04
C ASP A 108 -6.05 4.67 -1.94
N PHE A 109 -7.17 4.09 -2.34
CA PHE A 109 -8.47 4.76 -2.19
C PHE A 109 -8.80 5.06 -0.73
N LEU A 110 -8.59 4.11 0.18
CA LEU A 110 -8.85 4.30 1.60
C LEU A 110 -7.85 5.26 2.25
N ALA A 111 -6.60 5.26 1.81
CA ALA A 111 -5.56 6.18 2.26
C ALA A 111 -5.81 7.64 1.85
N GLN A 112 -6.57 7.88 0.79
CA GLN A 112 -6.99 9.22 0.37
C GLN A 112 -8.17 9.78 1.18
N LYS A 113 -8.87 8.94 1.96
CA LYS A 113 -9.97 9.39 2.81
C LYS A 113 -9.45 10.19 4.02
N GLU A 114 -10.19 11.19 4.44
CA GLU A 114 -9.87 11.94 5.66
C GLU A 114 -10.01 11.11 6.94
N SER A 115 -10.86 10.09 6.90
CA SER A 115 -11.12 9.18 8.02
C SER A 115 -11.58 7.82 7.53
N LEU A 116 -11.22 6.75 8.24
CA LEU A 116 -11.65 5.38 7.98
C LEU A 116 -12.35 4.80 9.22
N SER A 117 -13.61 4.43 9.06
CA SER A 117 -14.36 3.76 10.12
C SER A 117 -14.19 2.24 10.06
N GLU A 118 -14.40 1.56 11.20
CA GLU A 118 -14.40 0.10 11.25
C GLU A 118 -15.51 -0.48 10.35
N GLU A 119 -16.68 0.18 10.30
CA GLU A 119 -17.79 -0.21 9.45
C GLU A 119 -17.43 -0.16 7.95
N GLU A 120 -16.73 0.90 7.51
CA GLU A 120 -16.26 0.99 6.13
C GLU A 120 -15.25 -0.11 5.81
N ALA A 121 -14.28 -0.35 6.70
CA ALA A 121 -13.33 -1.44 6.55
C ALA A 121 -14.05 -2.80 6.43
N THR A 122 -15.06 -3.04 7.28
CA THR A 122 -15.83 -4.31 7.27
C THR A 122 -16.58 -4.50 5.94
N ARG A 123 -17.11 -3.43 5.33
CA ARG A 123 -17.79 -3.54 4.02
C ARG A 123 -16.85 -4.02 2.92
N PHE A 124 -15.58 -3.63 2.95
CA PHE A 124 -14.59 -4.13 1.98
C PHE A 124 -14.13 -5.54 2.32
N ILE A 125 -13.86 -5.84 3.60
CA ILE A 125 -13.54 -7.21 4.02
C ILE A 125 -14.65 -8.18 3.64
N LYS A 126 -15.92 -7.78 3.77
CA LYS A 126 -17.06 -8.62 3.35
C LYS A 126 -17.00 -8.94 1.86
N GLN A 127 -16.71 -7.98 1.00
CA GLN A 127 -16.58 -8.22 -0.44
C GLN A 127 -15.37 -9.14 -0.77
N ILE A 128 -14.24 -8.99 -0.05
CA ILE A 128 -13.09 -9.91 -0.18
C ILE A 128 -13.51 -11.33 0.20
N LEU A 129 -14.20 -11.48 1.35
CA LEU A 129 -14.72 -12.77 1.79
C LEU A 129 -15.70 -13.40 0.80
N GLU A 130 -16.57 -12.61 0.17
CA GLU A 130 -17.51 -13.08 -0.87
C GLU A 130 -16.76 -13.65 -2.08
N GLY A 131 -15.72 -12.95 -2.57
CA GLY A 131 -14.87 -13.43 -3.67
C GLY A 131 -14.11 -14.71 -3.29
N VAL A 132 -13.45 -14.72 -2.13
CA VAL A 132 -12.68 -15.87 -1.65
C VAL A 132 -13.59 -17.06 -1.33
N ASN A 133 -14.79 -16.83 -0.79
CA ASN A 133 -15.77 -17.89 -0.55
C ASN A 133 -16.14 -18.61 -1.85
N TYR A 134 -16.37 -17.85 -2.93
CA TYR A 134 -16.62 -18.45 -4.24
C TYR A 134 -15.42 -19.30 -4.70
N LEU A 135 -14.19 -18.84 -4.59
CA LEU A 135 -12.98 -19.60 -4.94
C LEU A 135 -12.87 -20.88 -4.11
N HIS A 136 -13.04 -20.79 -2.80
CA HIS A 136 -12.92 -21.92 -1.89
C HIS A 136 -14.02 -22.97 -2.09
N THR A 137 -15.24 -22.59 -2.55
CA THR A 137 -16.26 -23.57 -2.95
C THR A 137 -15.82 -24.40 -4.16
N LEU A 138 -14.97 -23.85 -5.02
CA LEU A 138 -14.35 -24.54 -6.16
C LEU A 138 -13.03 -25.22 -5.80
N LYS A 139 -12.65 -25.22 -4.52
CA LYS A 139 -11.35 -25.69 -4.00
C LYS A 139 -10.15 -24.96 -4.65
N ILE A 140 -10.30 -23.68 -4.97
CA ILE A 140 -9.23 -22.83 -5.51
C ILE A 140 -8.72 -21.94 -4.39
N ALA A 141 -7.40 -22.01 -4.10
CA ALA A 141 -6.69 -21.04 -3.29
C ALA A 141 -6.08 -19.96 -4.19
N HIS A 142 -6.17 -18.69 -3.78
CA HIS A 142 -5.60 -17.57 -4.52
C HIS A 142 -4.09 -17.46 -4.32
N PHE A 143 -3.63 -17.67 -3.09
CA PHE A 143 -2.24 -17.69 -2.64
C PHE A 143 -1.45 -16.38 -2.73
N ASP A 144 -2.00 -15.31 -3.32
CA ASP A 144 -1.35 -13.99 -3.38
C ASP A 144 -2.32 -12.85 -3.01
N LEU A 145 -3.12 -13.06 -1.95
CA LEU A 145 -3.98 -12.00 -1.43
C LEU A 145 -3.15 -10.95 -0.70
N LYS A 146 -3.16 -9.73 -1.26
CA LYS A 146 -2.44 -8.56 -0.74
C LYS A 146 -3.11 -7.29 -1.26
N PRO A 147 -2.78 -6.11 -0.70
CA PRO A 147 -3.39 -4.84 -1.09
C PRO A 147 -3.37 -4.56 -2.59
N GLU A 148 -2.25 -4.84 -3.26
CA GLU A 148 -2.04 -4.59 -4.68
C GLU A 148 -2.96 -5.44 -5.57
N ASN A 149 -3.41 -6.60 -5.06
CA ASN A 149 -4.28 -7.53 -5.77
C ASN A 149 -5.78 -7.31 -5.46
N ILE A 150 -6.12 -6.23 -4.74
CA ILE A 150 -7.50 -5.83 -4.43
C ILE A 150 -7.78 -4.48 -5.07
N MET A 151 -8.39 -4.50 -6.24
CA MET A 151 -8.67 -3.32 -7.05
C MET A 151 -10.13 -2.88 -6.93
N LEU A 152 -10.40 -1.62 -7.23
CA LEU A 152 -11.74 -1.06 -7.31
C LEU A 152 -12.22 -1.03 -8.76
N LEU A 153 -13.43 -1.51 -8.99
CA LEU A 153 -14.05 -1.44 -10.32
C LEU A 153 -14.29 0.00 -10.74
N ASP A 154 -14.88 0.80 -9.84
CA ASP A 154 -15.15 2.22 -10.03
C ASP A 154 -15.10 2.94 -8.67
N LYS A 155 -14.26 3.98 -8.57
CA LYS A 155 -14.09 4.77 -7.35
C LYS A 155 -15.09 5.94 -7.21
N THR A 156 -15.97 6.14 -8.17
CA THR A 156 -16.90 7.28 -8.18
C THR A 156 -18.11 7.07 -7.27
N ILE A 157 -18.40 5.82 -6.89
CA ILE A 157 -19.50 5.47 -5.98
C ILE A 157 -19.03 5.44 -4.50
N PRO A 158 -19.92 5.73 -3.54
CA PRO A 158 -19.56 5.83 -2.12
C PRO A 158 -18.95 4.56 -1.52
N VAL A 159 -19.41 3.39 -1.97
CA VAL A 159 -18.86 2.08 -1.59
C VAL A 159 -18.51 1.33 -2.87
N PRO A 160 -17.30 1.49 -3.39
CA PRO A 160 -16.85 0.82 -4.61
C PRO A 160 -16.94 -0.70 -4.51
N HIS A 161 -17.23 -1.34 -5.66
CA HIS A 161 -17.06 -2.78 -5.78
C HIS A 161 -15.59 -3.14 -5.95
N ILE A 162 -15.13 -4.13 -5.16
CA ILE A 162 -13.76 -4.65 -5.31
C ILE A 162 -13.70 -5.76 -6.35
N LYS A 163 -12.53 -5.93 -6.91
CA LYS A 163 -12.13 -7.05 -7.76
C LYS A 163 -10.83 -7.65 -7.25
N LEU A 164 -10.85 -8.95 -6.97
CA LEU A 164 -9.63 -9.74 -6.75
C LEU A 164 -8.99 -9.97 -8.11
N ILE A 165 -7.71 -9.65 -8.24
CA ILE A 165 -6.93 -9.76 -9.47
C ILE A 165 -5.71 -10.65 -9.24
N ASP A 166 -5.01 -10.98 -10.34
CA ASP A 166 -3.75 -11.73 -10.38
C ASP A 166 -3.83 -13.16 -9.81
N PHE A 167 -4.17 -14.09 -10.70
CA PHE A 167 -4.31 -15.52 -10.41
C PHE A 167 -3.06 -16.34 -10.78
N GLY A 168 -1.90 -15.66 -10.97
CA GLY A 168 -0.65 -16.32 -11.37
C GLY A 168 -0.16 -17.38 -10.39
N LEU A 169 -0.43 -17.21 -9.08
CA LEU A 169 -0.10 -18.18 -8.03
C LEU A 169 -1.26 -19.08 -7.65
N ALA A 170 -2.47 -18.84 -8.15
CA ALA A 170 -3.65 -19.59 -7.76
C ALA A 170 -3.54 -21.10 -8.11
N HIS A 171 -4.03 -21.94 -7.21
CA HIS A 171 -4.03 -23.39 -7.38
C HIS A 171 -5.36 -24.01 -6.99
N LYS A 172 -5.74 -25.05 -7.72
CA LYS A 172 -6.82 -25.92 -7.34
C LYS A 172 -6.30 -26.98 -6.38
N ILE A 173 -6.85 -27.00 -5.17
CA ILE A 173 -6.46 -27.94 -4.12
C ILE A 173 -7.19 -29.27 -4.37
N GLU A 174 -6.41 -30.32 -4.59
CA GLU A 174 -6.92 -31.66 -4.85
C GLU A 174 -6.85 -32.50 -3.57
N ASP A 175 -7.91 -33.26 -3.28
CA ASP A 175 -7.96 -34.11 -2.11
C ASP A 175 -6.90 -35.24 -2.19
N GLY A 176 -6.11 -35.35 -1.15
CA GLY A 176 -5.05 -36.36 -1.05
C GLY A 176 -3.77 -36.07 -1.80
N VAL A 177 -3.66 -34.88 -2.43
CA VAL A 177 -2.44 -34.39 -3.07
C VAL A 177 -1.85 -33.29 -2.22
N GLU A 178 -0.65 -33.51 -1.68
CA GLU A 178 0.10 -32.46 -0.97
C GLU A 178 0.69 -31.48 -1.98
N PHE A 179 0.39 -30.18 -1.79
CA PHE A 179 1.04 -29.10 -2.51
C PHE A 179 1.91 -28.31 -1.56
N LYS A 180 3.19 -28.17 -1.88
CA LYS A 180 4.17 -27.39 -1.11
C LYS A 180 4.92 -26.49 -2.06
N ASN A 181 5.06 -25.23 -1.69
CA ASN A 181 5.85 -24.27 -2.45
C ASN A 181 6.22 -23.07 -1.56
N ILE A 182 7.19 -22.28 -1.97
CA ILE A 182 7.59 -21.03 -1.31
C ILE A 182 7.38 -19.89 -2.29
N PHE A 183 6.42 -19.03 -2.00
CA PHE A 183 6.05 -17.89 -2.83
C PHE A 183 5.40 -16.78 -2.01
N GLY A 184 5.10 -15.68 -2.63
CA GLY A 184 4.31 -14.58 -2.08
C GLY A 184 5.13 -13.41 -1.53
N THR A 185 4.44 -12.38 -1.08
CA THR A 185 5.02 -11.17 -0.49
C THR A 185 5.24 -11.37 1.01
N PRO A 186 6.43 -11.11 1.56
CA PRO A 186 6.80 -11.48 2.94
C PRO A 186 5.79 -11.10 4.02
N GLU A 187 5.18 -9.92 3.95
CA GLU A 187 4.24 -9.45 4.98
C GLU A 187 2.92 -10.22 5.02
N PHE A 188 2.54 -10.89 3.92
CA PHE A 188 1.23 -11.54 3.74
C PHE A 188 1.30 -13.06 3.72
N VAL A 189 2.51 -13.65 3.66
CA VAL A 189 2.68 -15.10 3.60
C VAL A 189 2.31 -15.77 4.92
N ALA A 190 1.65 -16.90 4.83
CA ALA A 190 1.30 -17.69 5.99
C ALA A 190 2.51 -18.48 6.55
N PRO A 191 2.50 -18.85 7.86
CA PRO A 191 3.58 -19.63 8.48
C PRO A 191 3.89 -20.93 7.74
N GLU A 192 2.87 -21.62 7.22
CA GLU A 192 3.03 -22.87 6.48
C GLU A 192 3.81 -22.68 5.15
N ILE A 193 3.73 -21.51 4.50
CA ILE A 193 4.57 -21.20 3.34
C ILE A 193 6.03 -21.03 3.77
N VAL A 194 6.28 -20.28 4.85
CA VAL A 194 7.64 -20.03 5.37
C VAL A 194 8.29 -21.34 5.83
N ASN A 195 7.52 -22.23 6.45
CA ASN A 195 7.99 -23.51 6.96
C ASN A 195 8.02 -24.65 5.92
N TYR A 196 7.63 -24.39 4.67
CA TYR A 196 7.51 -25.41 3.63
C TYR A 196 6.58 -26.57 4.01
N GLU A 197 5.48 -26.26 4.64
CA GLU A 197 4.44 -27.21 5.02
C GLU A 197 3.40 -27.38 3.89
N PRO A 198 2.51 -28.40 3.95
CA PRO A 198 1.43 -28.55 2.97
C PRO A 198 0.52 -27.32 2.94
N LEU A 199 0.30 -26.79 1.74
CA LEU A 199 -0.51 -25.58 1.51
C LEU A 199 -1.94 -25.93 1.11
N GLY A 200 -2.88 -25.13 1.55
CA GLY A 200 -4.30 -25.27 1.26
C GLY A 200 -5.04 -23.94 1.32
N LEU A 201 -6.37 -24.03 1.34
CA LEU A 201 -7.26 -22.85 1.38
C LEU A 201 -7.02 -21.95 2.61
N ALA A 202 -6.49 -22.50 3.69
CA ALA A 202 -6.18 -21.79 4.92
C ALA A 202 -5.13 -20.67 4.74
N VAL A 203 -4.28 -20.75 3.70
CA VAL A 203 -3.30 -19.69 3.37
C VAL A 203 -4.01 -18.37 3.07
N ASP A 204 -5.08 -18.38 2.28
CA ASP A 204 -5.85 -17.18 1.96
C ASP A 204 -6.47 -16.56 3.22
N MET A 205 -6.88 -17.39 4.16
CA MET A 205 -7.49 -16.94 5.43
C MET A 205 -6.49 -16.18 6.30
N TRP A 206 -5.22 -16.61 6.32
CA TRP A 206 -4.14 -15.86 6.96
C TRP A 206 -3.96 -14.47 6.33
N SER A 207 -3.84 -14.41 5.00
CA SER A 207 -3.67 -13.15 4.27
C SER A 207 -4.83 -12.18 4.51
N ILE A 208 -6.08 -12.68 4.60
CA ILE A 208 -7.26 -11.88 4.98
C ILE A 208 -7.11 -11.33 6.40
N GLY A 209 -6.57 -12.11 7.33
CA GLY A 209 -6.26 -11.67 8.69
C GLY A 209 -5.28 -10.50 8.71
N VAL A 210 -4.19 -10.58 7.96
CA VAL A 210 -3.19 -9.51 7.80
C VAL A 210 -3.83 -8.26 7.18
N ILE A 211 -4.54 -8.42 6.08
CA ILE A 211 -5.25 -7.32 5.39
C ILE A 211 -6.23 -6.62 6.36
N THR A 212 -6.99 -7.40 7.13
CA THR A 212 -7.94 -6.85 8.11
C THR A 212 -7.22 -6.06 9.21
N TYR A 213 -6.11 -6.60 9.72
CA TYR A 213 -5.29 -5.91 10.71
C TYR A 213 -4.81 -4.56 10.19
N ILE A 214 -4.25 -4.52 8.96
CA ILE A 214 -3.74 -3.29 8.34
C ILE A 214 -4.88 -2.28 8.12
N LEU A 215 -6.03 -2.71 7.63
CA LEU A 215 -7.18 -1.82 7.43
C LEU A 215 -7.68 -1.18 8.73
N LEU A 216 -7.57 -1.89 9.85
CA LEU A 216 -8.06 -1.40 11.15
C LEU A 216 -7.02 -0.61 11.95
N SER A 217 -5.73 -0.77 11.69
CA SER A 217 -4.64 -0.13 12.41
C SER A 217 -3.86 0.90 11.58
N GLY A 218 -3.71 0.65 10.27
CA GLY A 218 -2.78 1.35 9.39
C GLY A 218 -1.34 0.86 9.55
N ALA A 219 -1.12 -0.32 10.14
CA ALA A 219 0.21 -0.92 10.36
C ALA A 219 0.18 -2.42 10.03
N SER A 220 1.30 -2.97 9.57
CA SER A 220 1.45 -4.42 9.34
C SER A 220 1.68 -5.15 10.67
N PRO A 221 1.00 -6.29 10.92
CA PRO A 221 1.11 -6.99 12.21
C PRO A 221 2.49 -7.62 12.46
N PHE A 222 3.19 -8.00 11.40
CA PHE A 222 4.43 -8.78 11.51
C PHE A 222 5.67 -8.06 11.01
N LEU A 223 5.54 -6.83 10.52
CA LEU A 223 6.66 -6.08 9.93
C LEU A 223 7.78 -5.88 10.94
N GLY A 224 8.96 -6.42 10.64
CA GLY A 224 10.20 -6.19 11.37
C GLY A 224 11.10 -5.17 10.68
N GLU A 225 12.27 -4.91 11.27
CA GLU A 225 13.27 -4.00 10.68
C GLU A 225 13.83 -4.50 9.34
N ASN A 226 13.75 -5.80 9.12
CA ASN A 226 14.21 -6.47 7.90
C ASN A 226 13.33 -7.69 7.58
N LYS A 227 13.52 -8.25 6.36
CA LYS A 227 12.76 -9.40 5.89
C LYS A 227 12.88 -10.62 6.80
N GLN A 228 14.05 -10.89 7.35
CA GLN A 228 14.29 -12.04 8.22
C GLN A 228 13.50 -11.94 9.53
N GLU A 229 13.47 -10.75 10.11
CA GLU A 229 12.69 -10.48 11.32
C GLU A 229 11.19 -10.58 11.04
N THR A 230 10.72 -10.03 9.91
CA THR A 230 9.31 -10.19 9.48
C THR A 230 8.93 -11.66 9.38
N LEU A 231 9.74 -12.50 8.73
CA LEU A 231 9.48 -13.95 8.61
C LEU A 231 9.55 -14.66 9.98
N SER A 232 10.45 -14.24 10.86
CA SER A 232 10.52 -14.74 12.24
C SER A 232 9.26 -14.42 13.02
N ASN A 233 8.76 -13.18 12.93
CA ASN A 233 7.52 -12.74 13.57
C ASN A 233 6.31 -13.56 13.05
N ILE A 234 6.25 -13.82 11.74
CA ILE A 234 5.20 -14.63 11.13
C ILE A 234 5.23 -16.07 11.68
N THR A 235 6.40 -16.73 11.68
CA THR A 235 6.52 -18.12 12.14
C THR A 235 6.26 -18.27 13.64
N ALA A 236 6.59 -17.26 14.42
CA ALA A 236 6.29 -17.18 15.85
C ALA A 236 4.86 -16.70 16.15
N VAL A 237 4.13 -16.18 15.15
CA VAL A 237 2.84 -15.49 15.30
C VAL A 237 2.95 -14.34 16.31
N ASN A 238 4.07 -13.61 16.22
CA ASN A 238 4.40 -12.52 17.15
C ASN A 238 3.77 -11.22 16.67
N TYR A 239 2.58 -10.90 17.17
CA TYR A 239 1.88 -9.62 16.95
C TYR A 239 1.02 -9.29 18.18
N GLU A 240 0.67 -8.03 18.31
CA GLU A 240 -0.18 -7.55 19.40
C GLU A 240 -1.20 -6.52 18.90
N PHE A 241 -2.22 -6.26 19.71
CA PHE A 241 -3.18 -5.17 19.47
C PHE A 241 -2.78 -3.97 20.32
N ASP A 242 -1.82 -3.21 19.85
CA ASP A 242 -1.37 -2.00 20.52
C ASP A 242 -2.57 -1.04 20.76
N GLU A 243 -2.71 -0.55 21.97
CA GLU A 243 -3.80 0.36 22.33
C GLU A 243 -3.75 1.65 21.50
N GLU A 244 -2.58 2.09 21.10
CA GLU A 244 -2.43 3.26 20.23
C GLU A 244 -3.15 3.07 18.89
N PHE A 245 -3.17 1.83 18.36
CA PHE A 245 -3.79 1.51 17.08
C PHE A 245 -5.23 0.98 17.22
N PHE A 246 -5.53 0.27 18.31
CA PHE A 246 -6.76 -0.52 18.47
C PHE A 246 -7.69 -0.05 19.60
N SER A 247 -7.41 1.07 20.30
CA SER A 247 -8.22 1.56 21.42
C SER A 247 -9.72 1.74 21.11
N HIS A 248 -10.08 1.98 19.85
CA HIS A 248 -11.45 2.15 19.40
C HIS A 248 -11.92 1.10 18.40
N THR A 249 -11.19 -0.01 18.30
CA THR A 249 -11.56 -1.17 17.49
C THR A 249 -12.36 -2.14 18.37
N SER A 250 -13.47 -2.65 17.84
CA SER A 250 -14.34 -3.54 18.60
C SER A 250 -13.64 -4.85 18.95
N GLU A 251 -14.03 -5.46 20.06
CA GLU A 251 -13.51 -6.79 20.43
C GLU A 251 -13.91 -7.88 19.43
N LEU A 252 -15.04 -7.69 18.73
CA LEU A 252 -15.42 -8.59 17.64
C LEU A 252 -14.46 -8.52 16.46
N ALA A 253 -13.95 -7.34 16.11
CA ALA A 253 -12.94 -7.18 15.07
C ALA A 253 -11.61 -7.82 15.48
N LYS A 254 -11.17 -7.61 16.72
CA LYS A 254 -9.95 -8.23 17.25
C LYS A 254 -10.09 -9.77 17.33
N ASP A 255 -11.26 -10.28 17.73
CA ASP A 255 -11.56 -11.71 17.76
C ASP A 255 -11.49 -12.34 16.36
N PHE A 256 -12.05 -11.66 15.35
CA PHE A 256 -11.96 -12.06 13.96
C PHE A 256 -10.50 -12.19 13.49
N ILE A 257 -9.66 -11.19 13.77
CA ILE A 257 -8.23 -11.23 13.43
C ILE A 257 -7.52 -12.36 14.17
N ARG A 258 -7.74 -12.51 15.50
CA ARG A 258 -7.12 -13.60 16.29
C ARG A 258 -7.42 -14.99 15.73
N LYS A 259 -8.64 -15.21 15.25
CA LYS A 259 -9.07 -16.49 14.71
C LYS A 259 -8.54 -16.77 13.30
N LEU A 260 -8.15 -15.73 12.56
CA LEU A 260 -7.50 -15.84 11.25
C LEU A 260 -5.98 -16.00 11.35
N LEU A 261 -5.33 -15.31 12.29
CA LEU A 261 -3.88 -15.34 12.48
C LEU A 261 -3.46 -16.45 13.47
N LEU A 262 -3.86 -17.67 13.15
CA LEU A 262 -3.47 -18.88 13.89
C LEU A 262 -2.47 -19.69 13.10
N LYS A 263 -1.40 -20.18 13.76
CA LYS A 263 -0.38 -21.03 13.14
C LYS A 263 -0.96 -22.38 12.69
N ASP A 264 -1.73 -23.03 13.57
CA ASP A 264 -2.39 -24.30 13.23
C ASP A 264 -3.54 -24.04 12.25
N THR A 265 -3.37 -24.48 11.01
CA THR A 265 -4.33 -24.32 9.92
C THR A 265 -5.69 -24.97 10.19
N ARG A 266 -5.74 -26.00 11.07
CA ARG A 266 -6.98 -26.70 11.44
C ARG A 266 -7.85 -25.90 12.39
N ASN A 267 -7.24 -25.00 13.16
CA ASN A 267 -7.90 -24.12 14.12
C ASN A 267 -8.16 -22.71 13.53
N ARG A 268 -7.55 -22.39 12.38
CA ARG A 268 -7.77 -21.14 11.66
C ARG A 268 -9.17 -21.13 11.05
N LEU A 269 -9.89 -20.00 11.14
CA LEU A 269 -11.21 -19.87 10.53
C LEU A 269 -11.20 -20.30 9.07
N THR A 270 -12.14 -21.16 8.72
CA THR A 270 -12.51 -21.41 7.32
C THR A 270 -13.24 -20.20 6.75
N ILE A 271 -13.37 -20.13 5.43
CA ILE A 271 -14.09 -19.02 4.78
C ILE A 271 -15.57 -18.99 5.21
N GLN A 272 -16.22 -20.16 5.40
CA GLN A 272 -17.60 -20.26 5.82
C GLN A 272 -17.81 -19.73 7.25
N GLU A 273 -16.88 -20.04 8.15
CA GLU A 273 -16.88 -19.51 9.50
C GLU A 273 -16.60 -18.00 9.51
N ALA A 274 -15.67 -17.51 8.67
CA ALA A 274 -15.35 -16.10 8.56
C ALA A 274 -16.53 -15.27 8.05
N VAL A 275 -17.23 -15.73 7.01
CA VAL A 275 -18.44 -15.05 6.48
C VAL A 275 -19.55 -15.00 7.54
N SER A 276 -19.65 -16.03 8.38
CA SER A 276 -20.65 -16.15 9.45
C SER A 276 -20.22 -15.50 10.77
N HIS A 277 -19.01 -14.94 10.85
CA HIS A 277 -18.50 -14.37 12.08
C HIS A 277 -19.32 -13.15 12.53
N PRO A 278 -19.60 -12.99 13.85
CA PRO A 278 -20.43 -11.89 14.37
C PRO A 278 -19.96 -10.50 13.91
N TRP A 279 -18.66 -10.27 13.79
CA TRP A 279 -18.13 -9.01 13.27
C TRP A 279 -18.61 -8.70 11.85
N ILE A 280 -18.71 -9.69 10.97
CA ILE A 280 -19.15 -9.54 9.59
C ILE A 280 -20.69 -9.44 9.49
N THR A 281 -21.42 -10.15 10.34
CA THR A 281 -22.89 -10.26 10.24
C THR A 281 -23.64 -9.17 11.02
N THR A 282 -23.07 -8.61 12.10
CA THR A 282 -23.78 -7.69 13.01
C THR A 282 -23.97 -6.28 12.43
N LEU A 283 -23.16 -5.88 11.42
CA LEU A 283 -23.26 -4.55 10.81
C LEU A 283 -24.56 -4.29 10.00
N GLN A 284 -25.38 -5.30 9.79
CA GLN A 284 -26.65 -5.14 9.06
C GLN A 284 -27.78 -4.54 9.92
N SER A 285 -27.57 -4.30 11.23
CA SER A 285 -28.67 -4.01 12.16
C SER A 285 -28.58 -2.69 12.94
N LYS A 286 -27.56 -1.85 12.76
CA LYS A 286 -27.44 -0.59 13.49
C LYS A 286 -27.37 0.60 12.55
N GLU A 287 -28.51 1.28 12.35
CA GLU A 287 -28.55 2.70 12.01
C GLU A 287 -27.87 3.46 13.17
N GLU A 288 -26.77 4.16 12.86
CA GLU A 288 -25.99 4.90 13.85
C GLU A 288 -26.84 6.03 14.46
N THR A 289 -27.06 5.97 15.76
CA THR A 289 -27.32 7.17 16.56
C THR A 289 -26.06 8.04 16.48
N LYS A 290 -26.21 9.21 15.84
CA LYS A 290 -25.15 10.24 15.69
C LYS A 290 -24.81 10.83 17.06
N VAL A 291 -23.94 10.16 17.81
CA VAL A 291 -23.24 10.77 18.94
C VAL A 291 -21.92 11.31 18.41
N HIS A 292 -21.78 12.62 18.44
CA HIS A 292 -20.58 13.35 18.01
C HIS A 292 -19.49 13.14 19.08
N ASP A 293 -18.77 11.99 18.98
CA ASP A 293 -17.62 11.71 19.83
C ASP A 293 -16.35 12.21 19.12
N THR A 294 -15.82 13.34 19.62
CA THR A 294 -14.63 14.02 19.09
C THR A 294 -13.39 13.12 19.12
N LYS A 295 -13.26 12.25 20.13
CA LYS A 295 -12.14 11.30 20.25
C LYS A 295 -12.20 10.23 19.16
N ARG A 296 -13.40 9.68 18.91
CA ARG A 296 -13.61 8.67 17.84
C ARG A 296 -13.32 9.23 16.45
N THR A 297 -13.69 10.49 16.20
CA THR A 297 -13.40 11.19 14.95
C THR A 297 -11.89 11.43 14.77
N ALA A 298 -11.17 11.82 15.82
CA ALA A 298 -9.71 12.02 15.78
C ALA A 298 -8.98 10.71 15.47
N MET A 299 -9.40 9.58 16.07
CA MET A 299 -8.81 8.26 15.81
C MET A 299 -9.09 7.76 14.39
N ARG A 300 -10.29 7.99 13.84
CA ARG A 300 -10.58 7.66 12.43
C ARG A 300 -9.65 8.41 11.47
N LYS A 301 -9.38 9.69 11.74
CA LYS A 301 -8.40 10.49 10.97
C LYS A 301 -6.98 9.96 11.11
N LEU A 302 -6.59 9.56 12.31
CA LEU A 302 -5.26 9.00 12.56
C LEU A 302 -5.05 7.67 11.84
N LYS A 303 -6.06 6.79 11.84
CA LYS A 303 -6.03 5.53 11.06
C LYS A 303 -5.85 5.79 9.56
N ALA A 304 -6.61 6.71 8.99
CA ALA A 304 -6.48 7.07 7.57
C ALA A 304 -5.08 7.64 7.26
N LYS A 305 -4.52 8.48 8.13
CA LYS A 305 -3.16 9.01 7.98
C LYS A 305 -2.11 7.89 8.00
N ARG A 306 -2.21 6.95 8.94
CA ARG A 306 -1.28 5.81 9.04
C ARG A 306 -1.39 4.88 7.84
N LEU A 307 -2.60 4.60 7.38
CA LEU A 307 -2.81 3.80 6.18
C LEU A 307 -2.16 4.47 4.96
N LYS A 308 -2.24 5.80 4.86
CA LYS A 308 -1.54 6.57 3.82
C LYS A 308 -0.01 6.44 3.95
N GLU A 309 0.53 6.52 5.14
CA GLU A 309 1.96 6.33 5.38
C GLU A 309 2.41 4.90 5.04
N TYR A 310 1.58 3.90 5.35
CA TYR A 310 1.82 2.50 4.99
C TYR A 310 1.84 2.30 3.47
N THR A 311 0.82 2.77 2.74
CA THR A 311 0.76 2.64 1.26
C THR A 311 1.92 3.38 0.59
N MET A 312 2.29 4.57 1.05
CA MET A 312 3.45 5.31 0.52
C MET A 312 4.77 4.55 0.74
N LYS A 313 4.96 3.92 1.90
CA LYS A 313 6.13 3.08 2.18
C LYS A 313 6.14 1.81 1.33
N SER A 314 5.01 1.14 1.20
CA SER A 314 4.84 -0.05 0.37
C SER A 314 5.24 0.23 -1.09
N HIS A 315 4.73 1.32 -1.67
CA HIS A 315 5.08 1.71 -3.05
C HIS A 315 6.54 2.19 -3.20
N SER A 316 7.13 2.81 -2.16
CA SER A 316 8.52 3.29 -2.21
C SER A 316 9.55 2.19 -1.94
N SER A 317 9.17 1.13 -1.24
CA SER A 317 10.03 -0.02 -0.95
C SER A 317 9.99 -1.10 -2.03
N MET A 318 9.18 -0.96 -3.06
CA MET A 318 9.28 -1.81 -4.24
C MET A 318 10.54 -1.43 -5.03
N PRO A 319 11.64 -2.21 -4.93
CA PRO A 319 12.73 -2.04 -5.87
C PRO A 319 12.21 -2.47 -7.25
N PRO A 320 12.55 -1.75 -8.30
CA PRO A 320 12.24 -2.19 -9.64
C PRO A 320 12.88 -3.58 -9.83
N ASN A 321 12.08 -4.61 -9.89
CA ASN A 321 12.37 -5.92 -10.45
C ASN A 321 13.14 -7.00 -9.66
N ASN A 322 13.40 -6.96 -8.33
CA ASN A 322 14.29 -7.99 -7.76
C ASN A 322 13.89 -8.70 -6.45
N THR A 323 12.74 -8.46 -5.85
CA THR A 323 12.43 -9.02 -4.52
C THR A 323 11.85 -10.45 -4.54
N TYR A 324 11.25 -10.88 -5.65
CA TYR A 324 10.69 -12.23 -5.81
C TYR A 324 11.72 -13.34 -6.08
N VAL A 325 12.92 -12.98 -6.56
CA VAL A 325 13.93 -13.93 -7.06
C VAL A 325 14.45 -14.92 -6.02
N ASN A 326 14.46 -14.57 -4.73
CA ASN A 326 15.07 -15.41 -3.69
C ASN A 326 14.14 -16.50 -3.13
N PHE A 327 12.81 -16.29 -3.14
CA PHE A 327 11.87 -17.31 -2.65
C PHE A 327 11.67 -18.44 -3.68
N GLU A 328 11.50 -18.10 -4.95
CA GLU A 328 11.42 -19.10 -6.03
C GLU A 328 12.70 -19.92 -6.15
N ARG A 329 13.87 -19.31 -5.90
CA ARG A 329 15.15 -20.04 -5.89
C ARG A 329 15.22 -21.07 -4.77
N PHE A 330 14.68 -20.79 -3.59
CA PHE A 330 14.64 -21.74 -2.48
C PHE A 330 13.69 -22.91 -2.76
N ALA A 331 12.52 -22.61 -3.31
CA ALA A 331 11.55 -23.63 -3.71
C ALA A 331 12.12 -24.56 -4.78
N GLN A 332 12.78 -24.01 -5.81
CA GLN A 332 13.38 -24.79 -6.88
C GLN A 332 14.54 -25.68 -6.39
N VAL A 333 15.34 -25.20 -5.44
CA VAL A 333 16.40 -26.03 -4.82
C VAL A 333 15.84 -27.20 -4.06
N ILE A 334 14.73 -27.01 -3.33
CA ILE A 334 14.05 -28.07 -2.58
C ILE A 334 13.36 -29.07 -3.53
N GLU A 335 12.75 -28.58 -4.61
CA GLU A 335 12.12 -29.40 -5.64
C GLU A 335 13.16 -30.24 -6.42
N ASP A 336 14.32 -29.63 -6.75
CA ASP A 336 15.46 -30.31 -7.36
C ASP A 336 16.08 -31.37 -6.44
N LEU A 337 16.14 -31.13 -5.12
CA LEU A 337 16.59 -32.10 -4.11
C LEU A 337 15.59 -33.27 -3.95
N SER A 338 14.28 -32.95 -3.91
CA SER A 338 13.22 -33.96 -3.85
C SER A 338 13.17 -34.83 -5.11
N SER A 339 13.42 -34.25 -6.29
CA SER A 339 13.55 -34.96 -7.56
C SER A 339 14.77 -35.87 -7.59
N ALA A 340 15.89 -35.44 -6.98
CA ALA A 340 17.09 -36.25 -6.84
C ALA A 340 16.87 -37.44 -5.88
N GLU A 341 16.15 -37.25 -4.75
CA GLU A 341 15.80 -38.35 -3.84
C GLU A 341 14.89 -39.39 -4.49
N SER A 342 13.90 -38.96 -5.27
CA SER A 342 13.03 -39.89 -6.03
C SER A 342 13.78 -40.64 -7.12
N GLY A 343 14.79 -40.02 -7.75
CA GLY A 343 15.70 -40.66 -8.69
C GLY A 343 16.56 -41.75 -8.06
N PHE A 344 17.05 -41.56 -6.84
CA PHE A 344 17.82 -42.55 -6.10
C PHE A 344 17.04 -43.84 -5.79
N SER A 345 15.73 -43.78 -5.56
CA SER A 345 14.90 -44.94 -5.25
C SER A 345 14.64 -45.84 -6.45
N VAL A 346 14.72 -45.33 -7.67
CA VAL A 346 14.55 -46.10 -8.93
C VAL A 346 15.84 -46.78 -9.41
N LEU A 347 17.00 -46.34 -8.95
CA LEU A 347 18.34 -46.79 -9.41
C LEU A 347 18.82 -48.04 -8.70
N ALA A 348 18.09 -48.65 -7.76
CA ALA A 348 18.51 -49.83 -7.02
C ALA A 348 18.45 -51.14 -7.79
N GLY A 349 18.24 -51.15 -9.12
CA GLY A 349 17.86 -52.34 -9.89
C GLY A 349 18.83 -52.88 -10.93
N SER A 350 19.96 -52.28 -11.35
CA SER A 350 20.92 -52.89 -12.25
C SER A 350 22.32 -52.27 -12.19
N ASN A 351 23.33 -53.11 -12.13
CA ASN A 351 24.73 -52.74 -11.78
C ASN A 351 25.58 -52.16 -12.92
N ASP A 352 25.19 -52.26 -14.18
CA ASP A 352 26.01 -51.79 -15.34
C ASP A 352 25.53 -50.41 -15.85
N SER A 353 24.30 -50.03 -15.59
CA SER A 353 23.78 -48.69 -15.85
C SER A 353 24.14 -47.69 -14.74
N LEU A 354 24.45 -48.21 -13.54
CA LEU A 354 24.68 -47.38 -12.33
C LEU A 354 25.93 -46.50 -12.45
N GLN A 355 26.95 -46.95 -13.16
CA GLN A 355 28.21 -46.20 -13.27
C GLN A 355 28.11 -45.01 -14.23
N GLU A 356 27.39 -45.17 -15.35
CA GLU A 356 27.11 -44.06 -16.29
C GLU A 356 26.17 -43.03 -15.66
N ASP A 357 25.18 -43.50 -14.88
CA ASP A 357 24.24 -42.64 -14.18
C ASP A 357 24.90 -41.86 -13.02
N VAL A 358 25.85 -42.47 -12.30
CA VAL A 358 26.66 -41.82 -11.27
C VAL A 358 27.60 -40.77 -11.86
N GLU A 359 28.21 -41.04 -13.00
CA GLU A 359 29.08 -40.08 -13.70
C GLU A 359 28.26 -38.89 -14.24
N ALA A 360 27.06 -39.14 -14.76
CA ALA A 360 26.14 -38.09 -15.17
C ALA A 360 25.66 -37.22 -13.96
N LEU A 361 25.37 -37.86 -12.82
CA LEU A 361 25.01 -37.15 -11.57
C LEU A 361 26.18 -36.31 -11.02
N ILE A 362 27.43 -36.85 -11.08
CA ILE A 362 28.63 -36.10 -10.68
C ILE A 362 28.86 -34.89 -11.60
N SER A 363 28.62 -35.04 -12.91
CA SER A 363 28.70 -33.91 -13.85
C SER A 363 27.67 -32.83 -13.54
N ILE A 364 26.40 -33.22 -13.32
CA ILE A 364 25.34 -32.31 -12.94
C ILE A 364 25.66 -31.61 -11.62
N TYR A 365 26.22 -32.32 -10.65
CA TYR A 365 26.62 -31.75 -9.35
C TYR A 365 27.73 -30.73 -9.50
N ASN A 366 28.76 -31.02 -10.30
CA ASN A 366 29.90 -30.14 -10.57
C ASN A 366 29.44 -28.87 -11.32
N ASP A 367 28.54 -29.00 -12.29
CA ASP A 367 27.96 -27.86 -13.01
C ASP A 367 27.12 -26.96 -12.06
N LYS A 368 26.38 -27.58 -11.15
CA LYS A 368 25.63 -26.85 -10.10
C LYS A 368 26.59 -26.18 -9.12
N GLU A 369 27.65 -26.82 -8.68
CA GLU A 369 28.64 -26.24 -7.76
C GLU A 369 29.32 -25.01 -8.38
N THR A 370 29.71 -25.12 -9.66
CA THR A 370 30.30 -24.00 -10.40
C THR A 370 29.33 -22.84 -10.52
N TRP A 371 28.08 -23.14 -10.85
CA TRP A 371 27.02 -22.15 -10.93
C TRP A 371 26.76 -21.44 -9.59
N TYR A 372 26.73 -22.19 -8.46
CA TYR A 372 26.58 -21.60 -7.13
C TYR A 372 27.74 -20.67 -6.76
N LYS A 373 28.98 -21.00 -7.19
CA LYS A 373 30.15 -20.13 -6.97
C LYS A 373 30.01 -18.82 -7.73
N GLU A 374 29.67 -18.87 -9.02
CA GLU A 374 29.46 -17.67 -9.84
C GLU A 374 28.34 -16.80 -9.34
N GLU A 375 27.23 -17.40 -8.94
CA GLU A 375 26.08 -16.64 -8.42
C GLU A 375 26.36 -16.00 -7.05
N ASN A 376 27.10 -16.69 -6.18
CA ASN A 376 27.56 -16.09 -4.91
C ASN A 376 28.50 -14.90 -5.14
N GLU A 377 29.33 -14.93 -6.16
CA GLU A 377 30.17 -13.79 -6.52
C GLU A 377 29.37 -12.63 -7.06
N ASN A 378 28.36 -12.88 -7.89
CA ASN A 378 27.42 -11.86 -8.38
C ASN A 378 26.63 -11.20 -7.24
N ILE A 379 26.09 -12.00 -6.33
CA ILE A 379 25.36 -11.50 -5.14
C ILE A 379 26.29 -10.66 -4.25
N ARG A 380 27.54 -11.06 -4.05
CA ARG A 380 28.54 -10.28 -3.30
C ARG A 380 28.84 -8.94 -3.95
N HIS A 381 28.91 -8.93 -5.29
CA HIS A 381 29.12 -7.70 -6.04
C HIS A 381 27.93 -6.74 -5.91
N GLU A 382 26.71 -7.23 -6.08
CA GLU A 382 25.47 -6.46 -5.89
C GLU A 382 25.35 -5.92 -4.46
N LEU A 383 25.63 -6.75 -3.45
CA LEU A 383 25.67 -6.33 -2.05
C LEU A 383 26.71 -5.23 -1.79
N SER A 384 27.85 -5.29 -2.47
CA SER A 384 28.88 -4.25 -2.37
C SER A 384 28.43 -2.93 -2.97
N GLN A 385 27.73 -2.97 -4.12
CA GLN A 385 27.14 -1.79 -4.75
C GLN A 385 26.05 -1.17 -3.87
N LEU A 386 25.13 -1.98 -3.38
CA LEU A 386 24.06 -1.51 -2.47
C LEU A 386 24.62 -0.89 -1.20
N ARG A 387 25.66 -1.48 -0.59
CA ARG A 387 26.34 -0.89 0.58
C ARG A 387 27.03 0.44 0.26
N TYR A 388 27.50 0.62 -0.96
CA TYR A 388 28.05 1.91 -1.40
C TYR A 388 26.95 2.95 -1.54
N GLU A 389 25.83 2.60 -2.15
CA GLU A 389 24.70 3.50 -2.31
C GLU A 389 24.04 3.88 -0.97
N CYS A 390 23.87 2.94 -0.07
CA CYS A 390 23.41 3.21 1.28
C CYS A 390 24.31 4.21 2.02
N ARG A 391 25.64 4.06 1.93
CA ARG A 391 26.58 5.03 2.52
C ARG A 391 26.46 6.42 1.90
N LYS A 392 26.19 6.50 0.60
CA LYS A 392 25.95 7.77 -0.09
C LYS A 392 24.67 8.44 0.42
N VAL A 393 23.59 7.68 0.56
CA VAL A 393 22.31 8.17 1.11
C VAL A 393 22.47 8.61 2.58
N GLU A 394 23.19 7.84 3.39
CA GLU A 394 23.49 8.25 4.77
C GLU A 394 24.30 9.54 4.85
N SER A 395 25.26 9.72 3.95
CA SER A 395 26.02 10.98 3.84
C SER A 395 25.11 12.17 3.48
N MET A 396 24.23 11.97 2.48
CA MET A 396 23.25 13.00 2.09
C MET A 396 22.28 13.33 3.23
N LYS A 397 21.80 12.30 3.96
CA LYS A 397 20.93 12.47 5.13
C LYS A 397 21.64 13.32 6.20
N LYS A 398 22.93 13.10 6.42
CA LYS A 398 23.72 13.84 7.40
C LYS A 398 23.89 15.31 7.03
N THR A 399 24.13 15.59 5.75
CA THR A 399 24.20 16.96 5.22
C THR A 399 22.85 17.66 5.35
N LEU A 400 21.78 17.02 4.94
CA LEU A 400 20.42 17.57 5.07
C LEU A 400 20.03 17.86 6.53
N HIS A 401 20.46 17.00 7.47
CA HIS A 401 20.25 17.25 8.90
C HIS A 401 20.98 18.50 9.40
N GLN A 402 22.21 18.73 8.92
CA GLN A 402 22.98 19.93 9.24
C GLN A 402 22.32 21.19 8.66
N ASP A 403 21.81 21.11 7.44
CA ASP A 403 21.11 22.22 6.79
C ASP A 403 19.81 22.57 7.51
N ILE A 404 19.02 21.57 7.89
CA ILE A 404 17.79 21.76 8.68
C ILE A 404 18.11 22.41 10.03
N PHE A 405 19.18 21.97 10.72
CA PHE A 405 19.61 22.57 11.99
C PHE A 405 20.04 24.03 11.81
N SER A 406 20.74 24.35 10.73
CA SER A 406 21.16 25.71 10.41
C SER A 406 19.96 26.62 10.13
N VAL A 407 19.00 26.14 9.35
CA VAL A 407 17.74 26.86 9.09
C VAL A 407 16.93 27.06 10.37
N GLY A 408 16.84 26.03 11.22
CA GLY A 408 16.15 26.10 12.51
C GLY A 408 16.78 27.15 13.43
N SER A 409 18.11 27.24 13.48
CA SER A 409 18.84 28.25 14.26
C SER A 409 18.59 29.66 13.73
N SER A 410 18.56 29.82 12.40
CA SER A 410 18.26 31.12 11.75
C SER A 410 16.82 31.56 12.02
N LEU A 411 15.87 30.61 11.99
CA LEU A 411 14.48 30.87 12.32
C LEU A 411 14.30 31.28 13.79
N GLY A 412 15.00 30.61 14.71
CA GLY A 412 15.02 30.98 16.12
C GLY A 412 15.52 32.42 16.35
N ASN A 413 16.57 32.83 15.64
CA ASN A 413 17.07 34.19 15.71
C ASN A 413 16.07 35.22 15.15
N LEU A 414 15.36 34.89 14.06
CA LEU A 414 14.30 35.72 13.51
C LEU A 414 13.10 35.85 14.46
N CYS A 415 12.67 34.76 15.08
CA CYS A 415 11.62 34.77 16.07
C CYS A 415 12.00 35.64 17.29
N GLY A 416 13.25 35.57 17.77
CA GLY A 416 13.74 36.43 18.83
C GLY A 416 13.69 37.93 18.47
N LYS A 417 14.14 38.28 17.26
CA LYS A 417 14.02 39.67 16.74
C LYS A 417 12.59 40.14 16.60
N TYR A 418 11.70 39.28 16.14
CA TYR A 418 10.28 39.59 16.04
C TYR A 418 9.65 39.86 17.41
N SER A 419 9.95 39.02 18.40
CA SER A 419 9.49 39.20 19.78
C SER A 419 9.99 40.52 20.39
N ASP A 420 11.24 40.90 20.15
CA ASP A 420 11.80 42.16 20.58
C ASP A 420 11.12 43.38 19.94
N LEU A 421 10.88 43.29 18.59
CA LEU A 421 10.15 44.31 17.85
C LEU A 421 8.71 44.43 18.34
N GLN A 422 8.04 43.34 18.60
CA GLN A 422 6.68 43.33 19.13
C GLN A 422 6.62 44.00 20.51
N SER A 423 7.54 43.68 21.40
CA SER A 423 7.63 44.32 22.74
C SER A 423 7.85 45.82 22.64
N ARG A 424 8.72 46.29 21.72
CA ARG A 424 8.94 47.71 21.48
C ARG A 424 7.72 48.39 20.89
N TYR A 425 7.00 47.72 19.98
CA TYR A 425 5.73 48.21 19.43
C TYR A 425 4.66 48.38 20.52
N ASP A 426 4.51 47.38 21.39
CA ASP A 426 3.54 47.40 22.48
C ASP A 426 3.86 48.57 23.47
N THR A 427 5.14 48.81 23.78
CA THR A 427 5.59 49.91 24.61
C THR A 427 5.27 51.25 23.97
N LEU A 428 5.59 51.41 22.69
CA LEU A 428 5.34 52.66 21.95
C LEU A 428 3.83 52.94 21.79
N SER A 429 3.05 51.87 21.58
CA SER A 429 1.60 51.97 21.51
C SER A 429 0.97 52.44 22.82
N GLN A 430 1.52 51.98 23.95
CA GLN A 430 1.08 52.41 25.27
C GLN A 430 1.46 53.86 25.55
N GLU A 431 2.68 54.30 25.20
CA GLU A 431 3.13 55.68 25.30
C GLU A 431 2.22 56.64 24.49
N ILE A 432 1.91 56.27 23.24
CA ILE A 432 0.99 57.04 22.41
C ILE A 432 -0.41 57.10 23.03
N ALA A 433 -0.90 56.01 23.59
CA ALA A 433 -2.23 55.99 24.25
C ALA A 433 -2.26 56.91 25.47
N GLU A 434 -1.18 56.96 26.27
CA GLU A 434 -1.01 57.87 27.44
C GLU A 434 -0.95 59.36 27.01
N ASP A 435 -0.22 59.64 25.93
CA ASP A 435 -0.14 60.98 25.35
C ASP A 435 -1.50 61.46 24.79
N VAL A 436 -2.19 60.59 24.05
CA VAL A 436 -3.57 60.90 23.56
C VAL A 436 -4.51 61.16 24.71
N LYS A 437 -4.45 60.38 25.80
CA LYS A 437 -5.25 60.62 26.98
C LYS A 437 -4.92 61.95 27.66
N SER A 438 -3.66 62.28 27.76
CA SER A 438 -3.18 63.55 28.32
C SER A 438 -3.67 64.77 27.47
N ILE A 439 -3.65 64.63 26.14
CA ILE A 439 -4.21 65.65 25.26
C ILE A 439 -5.73 65.78 25.45
N GLN A 440 -6.45 64.64 25.56
CA GLN A 440 -7.87 64.61 25.77
C GLN A 440 -8.24 65.28 27.12
N ASP A 441 -7.50 64.99 28.20
CA ASP A 441 -7.68 65.61 29.54
C ASP A 441 -7.43 67.12 29.49
N LEU A 442 -6.45 67.60 28.72
CA LEU A 442 -6.19 69.01 28.47
C LEU A 442 -7.35 69.68 27.73
N VAL A 443 -7.87 69.05 26.65
CA VAL A 443 -9.01 69.55 25.86
C VAL A 443 -10.28 69.61 26.71
N ASP A 444 -10.51 68.62 27.56
CA ASP A 444 -11.68 68.56 28.45
C ASP A 444 -11.53 69.57 29.61
N GLY A 445 -10.30 69.87 30.08
CA GLY A 445 -10.00 70.93 31.06
C GLY A 445 -10.27 72.32 30.47
N PHE A 446 -10.09 72.55 29.19
CA PHE A 446 -10.47 73.80 28.54
C PHE A 446 -11.98 74.00 28.40
N HIS A 447 -12.78 72.94 28.45
CA HIS A 447 -14.27 73.03 28.41
C HIS A 447 -14.92 73.22 29.79
N GLY A 448 -14.17 73.13 30.91
CA GLY A 448 -14.66 73.30 32.26
C GLY A 448 -14.48 74.71 32.86
N GLY A 449 -13.86 75.64 32.18
CA GLY A 449 -13.66 77.03 32.58
C GLY A 449 -14.70 77.95 31.99
N ASP A 450 -15.48 78.51 32.88
CA ASP A 450 -16.71 79.30 32.75
C ASP A 450 -16.66 80.46 31.71
N ALA A 451 -17.80 80.65 31.03
CA ALA A 451 -18.31 81.89 30.43
C ALA A 451 -17.80 82.30 29.02
N GLY A 452 -18.58 81.94 28.06
CA GLY A 452 -19.04 82.95 27.08
C GLY A 452 -18.08 83.30 25.96
N TYR A 453 -17.93 82.37 25.00
CA TYR A 453 -17.86 82.79 23.60
C TYR A 453 -18.20 81.61 22.66
N ARG A 454 -19.03 81.94 21.68
CA ARG A 454 -19.55 81.02 20.67
C ARG A 454 -18.38 80.37 19.87
N GLY A 455 -18.16 79.07 20.10
CA GLY A 455 -17.18 78.28 19.37
C GLY A 455 -17.49 76.81 19.30
N SER A 456 -18.75 76.39 19.38
CA SER A 456 -19.18 75.03 19.48
C SER A 456 -18.92 74.14 18.22
N ASN A 457 -18.48 74.71 17.13
CA ASN A 457 -18.19 73.92 15.93
C ASN A 457 -16.69 73.56 15.71
N PHE A 458 -15.75 74.30 16.36
CA PHE A 458 -14.32 74.06 16.13
C PHE A 458 -13.81 72.83 16.88
N ALA A 459 -14.26 72.62 18.13
CA ALA A 459 -13.81 71.51 18.96
C ALA A 459 -14.41 70.15 18.48
N SER A 460 -15.61 70.14 17.94
CA SER A 460 -16.21 68.90 17.39
C SER A 460 -15.61 68.47 16.06
N VAL A 461 -15.18 69.41 15.22
CA VAL A 461 -14.51 69.13 13.95
C VAL A 461 -13.06 68.67 14.23
N PHE A 462 -12.34 69.33 15.14
CA PHE A 462 -10.94 69.02 15.47
C PHE A 462 -10.85 67.61 16.15
N ASN A 463 -11.77 67.27 17.04
CA ASN A 463 -11.83 65.97 17.69
C ASN A 463 -12.20 64.85 16.71
N ARG A 464 -13.02 65.13 15.71
CA ARG A 464 -13.42 64.17 14.68
C ARG A 464 -12.28 63.90 13.70
N ASP A 465 -11.65 64.96 13.21
CA ASP A 465 -10.53 64.85 12.25
C ASP A 465 -9.28 64.20 12.91
N LEU A 466 -9.02 64.50 14.22
CA LEU A 466 -7.94 63.89 14.96
C LEU A 466 -8.19 62.39 15.25
N ASN A 467 -9.41 62.02 15.61
CA ASN A 467 -9.81 60.63 15.82
C ASN A 467 -9.83 59.84 14.52
N GLU A 468 -10.30 60.42 13.39
CA GLU A 468 -10.26 59.75 12.10
C GLU A 468 -8.79 59.57 11.62
N SER A 469 -7.92 60.57 11.81
CA SER A 469 -6.50 60.49 11.45
C SER A 469 -5.73 59.50 12.34
N LEU A 470 -6.04 59.38 13.65
CA LEU A 470 -5.47 58.43 14.57
C LEU A 470 -5.97 57.00 14.28
N MET A 471 -7.25 56.83 13.97
CA MET A 471 -7.77 55.51 13.59
C MET A 471 -7.27 55.09 12.22
N ASP A 472 -7.01 55.96 11.29
CA ASP A 472 -6.41 55.67 9.99
C ASP A 472 -4.92 55.29 10.15
N LEU A 473 -4.18 55.93 11.08
CA LEU A 473 -2.80 55.55 11.43
C LEU A 473 -2.75 54.17 12.14
N LEU A 474 -3.67 53.88 13.05
CA LEU A 474 -3.79 52.60 13.71
C LEU A 474 -4.20 51.50 12.75
N ASN A 475 -5.13 51.77 11.82
CA ASN A 475 -5.54 50.79 10.80
C ASN A 475 -4.46 50.53 9.76
N ARG A 476 -3.64 51.54 9.42
CA ARG A 476 -2.46 51.38 8.54
C ARG A 476 -1.35 50.59 9.22
N SER A 477 -1.19 50.69 10.53
CA SER A 477 -0.22 49.85 11.27
C SER A 477 -0.65 48.38 11.37
N HIS A 478 -1.93 48.06 11.12
CA HIS A 478 -2.45 46.69 11.08
C HIS A 478 -2.64 46.16 9.65
N SER A 479 -2.40 46.96 8.62
CA SER A 479 -2.53 46.54 7.23
C SER A 479 -1.22 45.97 6.67
N GLU A 480 -1.37 45.02 5.77
CA GLU A 480 -0.42 44.12 5.11
C GLU A 480 0.88 44.76 4.55
N ASP A 481 1.02 46.09 4.56
CA ASP A 481 2.17 46.82 3.99
C ASP A 481 3.51 46.58 4.76
N LEU A 482 3.48 46.13 6.00
CA LEU A 482 4.70 45.72 6.74
C LEU A 482 5.23 44.36 6.27
N LEU A 483 4.42 43.55 5.63
CA LEU A 483 4.80 42.26 5.05
C LEU A 483 5.38 42.42 3.63
N GLU A 484 4.96 43.42 2.87
CA GLU A 484 5.53 43.69 1.53
C GLU A 484 6.95 44.27 1.57
N GLY A 485 7.31 45.00 2.63
CA GLY A 485 8.66 45.54 2.80
C GLY A 485 9.75 44.53 3.07
N LEU A 486 9.38 43.29 3.50
CA LEU A 486 10.31 42.21 3.81
C LEU A 486 10.59 41.25 2.63
N ASN A 487 9.96 41.47 1.47
CA ASN A 487 10.22 40.73 0.21
C ASN A 487 10.33 39.18 0.39
N LEU A 488 9.55 38.62 1.32
CA LEU A 488 9.46 37.19 1.55
C LEU A 488 8.15 36.69 0.91
N ARG A 489 8.22 36.35 -0.38
CA ARG A 489 7.15 35.57 -1.04
C ARG A 489 7.13 34.16 -0.45
N ILE A 490 6.10 33.87 0.35
CA ILE A 490 5.82 32.52 0.88
C ILE A 490 5.50 31.50 -0.22
N THR A 491 5.53 31.89 -1.48
CA THR A 491 5.25 31.02 -2.64
C THR A 491 6.39 30.09 -3.04
N ASP A 492 7.60 30.23 -2.47
CA ASP A 492 8.76 29.44 -2.88
C ASP A 492 9.10 28.24 -1.95
N PHE A 493 8.27 27.97 -0.94
CA PHE A 493 8.39 26.75 -0.11
C PHE A 493 7.26 25.77 -0.42
N ARG A 494 7.26 25.22 -1.64
CA ARG A 494 6.67 23.91 -1.92
C ARG A 494 7.81 22.90 -1.99
N ILE A 495 8.01 22.15 -0.91
CA ILE A 495 8.64 20.85 -0.92
C ILE A 495 7.61 19.85 -0.44
#